data_4d1a5dc0c778c3c04cb99ee42fb529db
#
_entry.id   4d1a5dc0c778c3c04cb99ee42fb529db
#
_cell.length_a   1.000
_cell.length_b   1.000
_cell.length_c   1.000
_cell.angle_alpha   90.00
_cell.angle_beta   90.00
_cell.angle_gamma   90.00
#
_symmetry.space_group_name_H-M   'P 1'
#
loop_
_entity.id
_entity.type
_entity.pdbx_description
1 polymer ?
#
loop_
_entity_poly.entity_id
_entity_poly.type
_entity_poly.pdbx_seq_one_letter_code
_entity_poly.pdbx_strand_id
1 'polypeptide(L)'
;MEEFNDVYDKDRNLTGRLHLRGTPWKPGEYGLVVCVWVYDGKGNILLTRRVPEKSFAGTWENSGGAAKAGETSLQAIARELFEETGIRAGEEEFQLLDRGRDSFTHYDYYCLKRDTPLGDIVLLPGETDDVQWASFSKIHRLIAQKKICRVIAGQFLRQEQTLRRLQDTKP
;
A
#
# COMPACT_ATOMS: atom_id res chain seq x y z
N MET A 1 18.84 8.62 -10.78
CA MET A 1 19.24 7.19 -10.93
C MET A 1 18.07 6.48 -11.58
N GLU A 2 18.30 5.67 -12.59
CA GLU A 2 17.24 4.89 -13.23
C GLU A 2 16.77 3.81 -12.25
N GLU A 3 15.44 3.64 -12.15
CA GLU A 3 14.81 2.65 -11.29
C GLU A 3 14.17 1.57 -12.15
N PHE A 4 14.40 0.31 -11.79
CA PHE A 4 13.88 -0.84 -12.51
C PHE A 4 12.96 -1.68 -11.63
N ASN A 5 12.00 -2.32 -12.27
CA ASN A 5 11.12 -3.30 -11.68
C ASN A 5 11.37 -4.67 -12.33
N ASP A 6 11.19 -5.74 -11.60
CA ASP A 6 11.14 -7.07 -12.17
C ASP A 6 9.89 -7.24 -13.03
N VAL A 7 10.04 -7.98 -14.14
CA VAL A 7 8.93 -8.35 -15.03
C VAL A 7 8.43 -9.74 -14.68
N TYR A 8 7.15 -9.83 -14.38
CA TYR A 8 6.41 -11.07 -14.16
C TYR A 8 5.57 -11.42 -15.39
N ASP A 9 5.24 -12.70 -15.55
CA ASP A 9 4.23 -13.17 -16.48
C ASP A 9 2.81 -13.12 -15.85
N LYS A 10 1.80 -13.55 -16.61
CA LYS A 10 0.40 -13.61 -16.15
C LYS A 10 0.17 -14.55 -14.96
N ASP A 11 1.03 -15.55 -14.78
CA ASP A 11 0.94 -16.56 -13.72
C ASP A 11 1.87 -16.22 -12.53
N ARG A 12 2.41 -14.97 -12.53
CA ARG A 12 3.27 -14.41 -11.48
C ARG A 12 4.65 -15.09 -11.39
N ASN A 13 5.16 -15.64 -12.46
CA ASN A 13 6.53 -16.11 -12.52
C ASN A 13 7.46 -14.97 -12.96
N LEU A 14 8.63 -14.86 -12.34
CA LEU A 14 9.69 -13.97 -12.78
C LEU A 14 10.18 -14.36 -14.17
N THR A 15 10.24 -13.39 -15.07
CA THR A 15 10.70 -13.64 -16.45
C THR A 15 12.20 -13.45 -16.63
N GLY A 16 12.90 -12.94 -15.62
CA GLY A 16 14.31 -12.54 -15.69
C GLY A 16 14.56 -11.24 -16.47
N ARG A 17 13.49 -10.56 -16.90
CA ARG A 17 13.57 -9.26 -17.58
C ARG A 17 13.34 -8.12 -16.60
N LEU A 18 13.89 -6.96 -16.92
CA LEU A 18 13.70 -5.71 -16.17
C LEU A 18 12.87 -4.73 -16.98
N HIS A 19 12.06 -3.95 -16.26
CA HIS A 19 11.26 -2.87 -16.80
C HIS A 19 11.75 -1.54 -16.22
N LEU A 20 12.05 -0.57 -17.09
CA LEU A 20 12.44 0.78 -16.68
C LEU A 20 11.19 1.53 -16.19
N ARG A 21 11.20 1.99 -14.94
CA ARG A 21 10.09 2.75 -14.36
C ARG A 21 9.76 3.99 -15.18
N GLY A 22 8.46 4.24 -15.37
CA GLY A 22 7.97 5.37 -16.16
C GLY A 22 7.83 5.10 -17.65
N THR A 23 8.23 3.92 -18.16
CA THR A 23 7.97 3.50 -19.53
C THR A 23 6.67 2.69 -19.64
N PRO A 24 6.05 2.58 -20.83
CA PRO A 24 4.86 1.73 -21.02
C PRO A 24 5.16 0.24 -20.85
N TRP A 25 4.30 -0.47 -20.15
CA TRP A 25 4.32 -1.93 -20.09
C TRP A 25 3.92 -2.57 -21.41
N LYS A 26 4.56 -3.67 -21.78
CA LYS A 26 4.17 -4.44 -22.97
C LYS A 26 3.06 -5.43 -22.63
N PRO A 27 2.21 -5.81 -23.61
CA PRO A 27 1.21 -6.85 -23.39
C PRO A 27 1.84 -8.15 -22.87
N GLY A 28 1.25 -8.69 -21.81
CA GLY A 28 1.76 -9.91 -21.17
C GLY A 28 2.90 -9.71 -20.18
N GLU A 29 3.32 -8.47 -19.95
CA GLU A 29 4.27 -8.10 -18.90
C GLU A 29 3.52 -7.47 -17.71
N TYR A 30 3.95 -7.83 -16.50
CA TYR A 30 3.35 -7.37 -15.26
C TYR A 30 4.44 -6.92 -14.28
N GLY A 31 4.18 -5.82 -13.60
CA GLY A 31 4.92 -5.42 -12.41
C GLY A 31 4.31 -5.99 -11.14
N LEU A 32 4.93 -5.73 -9.99
CA LEU A 32 4.41 -6.04 -8.67
C LEU A 32 4.22 -4.75 -7.88
N VAL A 33 3.02 -4.54 -7.37
CA VAL A 33 2.68 -3.47 -6.43
C VAL A 33 2.26 -4.08 -5.10
N VAL A 34 2.73 -3.51 -4.03
CA VAL A 34 2.44 -3.92 -2.66
C VAL A 34 1.70 -2.82 -1.93
N CYS A 35 0.73 -3.19 -1.10
CA CYS A 35 -0.02 -2.25 -0.26
C CYS A 35 -0.20 -2.82 1.14
N VAL A 36 -0.23 -1.97 2.18
CA VAL A 36 -0.48 -2.40 3.56
C VAL A 36 -1.54 -1.56 4.25
N TRP A 37 -2.46 -2.23 4.92
CA TRP A 37 -3.37 -1.63 5.90
C TRP A 37 -2.74 -1.74 7.28
N VAL A 38 -2.23 -0.62 7.79
CA VAL A 38 -1.76 -0.54 9.18
C VAL A 38 -2.95 -0.26 10.07
N TYR A 39 -3.17 -1.09 11.09
CA TYR A 39 -4.30 -0.95 12.01
C TYR A 39 -3.84 -0.96 13.48
N ASP A 40 -4.53 -0.18 14.32
CA ASP A 40 -4.13 0.05 15.72
C ASP A 40 -4.71 -0.98 16.70
N GLY A 41 -5.63 -1.85 16.26
CA GLY A 41 -6.35 -2.77 17.14
C GLY A 41 -7.44 -2.10 17.99
N LYS A 42 -7.72 -0.81 17.76
CA LYS A 42 -8.76 -0.01 18.43
C LYS A 42 -9.87 0.44 17.45
N GLY A 43 -9.85 -0.08 16.25
CA GLY A 43 -10.83 0.21 15.20
C GLY A 43 -10.41 1.28 14.21
N ASN A 44 -9.12 1.65 14.16
CA ASN A 44 -8.63 2.64 13.21
C ASN A 44 -7.60 2.04 12.24
N ILE A 45 -7.53 2.67 11.08
CA ILE A 45 -6.59 2.39 9.98
C ILE A 45 -5.75 3.64 9.77
N LEU A 46 -4.44 3.48 9.58
CA LEU A 46 -3.54 4.56 9.25
C LEU A 46 -3.71 4.93 7.78
N LEU A 47 -3.90 6.22 7.52
CA LEU A 47 -3.94 6.78 6.17
C LEU A 47 -2.91 7.91 6.06
N THR A 48 -2.23 7.97 4.92
CA THR A 48 -1.37 9.07 4.51
C THR A 48 -2.05 9.88 3.41
N ARG A 49 -1.70 11.16 3.25
CA ARG A 49 -2.24 12.00 2.19
C ARG A 49 -1.16 12.33 1.17
N ARG A 50 -1.49 12.13 -0.11
CA ARG A 50 -0.59 12.39 -1.23
C ARG A 50 -0.38 13.88 -1.44
N VAL A 51 0.87 14.26 -1.69
CA VAL A 51 1.22 15.65 -2.02
C VAL A 51 0.59 16.10 -3.35
N PRO A 52 0.45 17.43 -3.56
CA PRO A 52 -0.16 17.99 -4.78
C PRO A 52 0.54 17.61 -6.09
N GLU A 53 1.84 17.31 -6.04
CA GLU A 53 2.68 17.00 -7.21
C GLU A 53 2.51 15.58 -7.73
N LYS A 54 1.83 14.72 -6.96
CA LYS A 54 1.62 13.31 -7.33
C LYS A 54 0.26 13.07 -8.01
N SER A 55 0.17 11.96 -8.72
CA SER A 55 -1.12 11.45 -9.21
C SER A 55 -2.08 11.26 -8.03
N PHE A 56 -3.38 11.53 -8.23
CA PHE A 56 -4.39 11.55 -7.18
C PHE A 56 -4.09 12.52 -6.03
N ALA A 57 -3.54 13.68 -6.36
CA ALA A 57 -3.16 14.74 -5.44
C ALA A 57 -4.19 15.00 -4.33
N GLY A 58 -3.72 15.15 -3.10
CA GLY A 58 -4.56 15.47 -1.94
C GLY A 58 -5.52 14.38 -1.49
N THR A 59 -5.47 13.18 -2.10
CA THR A 59 -6.28 12.05 -1.64
C THR A 59 -5.57 11.24 -0.56
N TRP A 60 -6.37 10.64 0.31
CA TRP A 60 -5.91 9.71 1.33
C TRP A 60 -5.71 8.32 0.75
N GLU A 61 -4.72 7.60 1.25
CA GLU A 61 -4.41 6.24 0.84
C GLU A 61 -3.78 5.44 1.99
N ASN A 62 -3.64 4.14 1.80
CA ASN A 62 -2.78 3.29 2.60
C ASN A 62 -1.36 3.32 2.05
N SER A 63 -0.37 2.89 2.83
CA SER A 63 1.02 2.82 2.38
C SER A 63 1.21 1.72 1.33
N GLY A 64 2.06 2.01 0.33
CA GLY A 64 2.43 1.05 -0.69
C GLY A 64 3.05 1.65 -1.94
N GLY A 65 3.61 0.77 -2.76
CA GLY A 65 4.26 1.16 -4.00
C GLY A 65 4.71 -0.03 -4.84
N ALA A 66 5.52 0.26 -5.86
CA ALA A 66 6.04 -0.76 -6.76
C ALA A 66 7.28 -1.44 -6.15
N ALA A 67 7.32 -2.77 -6.21
CA ALA A 67 8.53 -3.51 -5.87
C ALA A 67 9.65 -3.17 -6.87
N LYS A 68 10.84 -2.89 -6.35
CA LYS A 68 12.04 -2.68 -7.16
C LYS A 68 12.59 -4.02 -7.65
N ALA A 69 13.38 -3.98 -8.70
CA ALA A 69 14.05 -5.18 -9.21
C ALA A 69 14.88 -5.88 -8.13
N GLY A 70 14.69 -7.17 -7.97
CA GLY A 70 15.35 -8.00 -6.97
C GLY A 70 14.70 -7.98 -5.57
N GLU A 71 13.68 -7.17 -5.33
CA GLU A 71 12.94 -7.19 -4.05
C GLU A 71 11.90 -8.31 -4.03
N THR A 72 11.79 -8.99 -2.90
CA THR A 72 10.58 -9.77 -2.61
C THR A 72 9.41 -8.84 -2.29
N SER A 73 8.19 -9.36 -2.36
CA SER A 73 6.98 -8.61 -1.98
C SER A 73 7.03 -8.09 -0.53
N LEU A 74 7.58 -8.89 0.41
CA LEU A 74 7.74 -8.50 1.80
C LEU A 74 8.81 -7.42 2.00
N GLN A 75 9.92 -7.52 1.29
CA GLN A 75 10.96 -6.46 1.31
C GLN A 75 10.41 -5.15 0.76
N ALA A 76 9.67 -5.20 -0.34
CA ALA A 76 9.07 -4.02 -0.94
C ALA A 76 8.09 -3.34 0.02
N ILE A 77 7.19 -4.10 0.68
CA ILE A 77 6.21 -3.47 1.59
C ILE A 77 6.87 -2.93 2.87
N ALA A 78 7.89 -3.59 3.40
CA ALA A 78 8.63 -3.09 4.56
C ALA A 78 9.36 -1.78 4.22
N ARG A 79 9.98 -1.68 3.04
CA ARG A 79 10.63 -0.46 2.54
C ARG A 79 9.62 0.66 2.33
N GLU A 80 8.54 0.42 1.58
CA GLU A 80 7.52 1.44 1.29
C GLU A 80 6.90 2.00 2.57
N LEU A 81 6.51 1.13 3.52
CA LEU A 81 5.98 1.57 4.81
C LEU A 81 6.97 2.45 5.57
N PHE A 82 8.25 2.05 5.60
CA PHE A 82 9.28 2.83 6.27
C PHE A 82 9.55 4.16 5.56
N GLU A 83 9.66 4.16 4.23
CA GLU A 83 9.90 5.36 3.44
C GLU A 83 8.75 6.38 3.63
N GLU A 84 7.49 5.94 3.62
CA GLU A 84 6.34 6.84 3.72
C GLU A 84 5.98 7.29 5.13
N THR A 85 6.29 6.50 6.16
CA THR A 85 5.78 6.74 7.53
C THR A 85 6.84 6.68 8.63
N GLY A 86 8.06 6.23 8.32
CA GLY A 86 9.08 5.95 9.33
C GLY A 86 8.80 4.70 10.19
N ILE A 87 7.68 4.02 9.98
CA ILE A 87 7.34 2.80 10.73
C ILE A 87 8.23 1.65 10.26
N ARG A 88 8.95 1.05 11.21
CA ARG A 88 9.77 -0.15 10.97
C ARG A 88 8.97 -1.39 11.34
N ALA A 89 8.99 -2.39 10.46
CA ALA A 89 8.42 -3.71 10.71
C ALA A 89 9.29 -4.78 10.05
N GLY A 90 9.45 -5.92 10.70
CA GLY A 90 10.07 -7.11 10.12
C GLY A 90 9.12 -7.78 9.12
N GLU A 91 9.67 -8.54 8.18
CA GLU A 91 8.88 -9.22 7.14
C GLU A 91 7.84 -10.17 7.75
N GLU A 92 8.14 -10.78 8.89
CA GLU A 92 7.29 -11.72 9.64
C GLU A 92 6.07 -11.06 10.30
N GLU A 93 6.06 -9.74 10.42
CA GLU A 93 4.94 -9.00 11.02
C GLU A 93 3.82 -8.71 10.01
N PHE A 94 4.12 -8.78 8.71
CA PHE A 94 3.14 -8.55 7.67
C PHE A 94 2.31 -9.80 7.40
N GLN A 95 1.01 -9.67 7.53
CA GLN A 95 0.08 -10.73 7.16
C GLN A 95 -0.50 -10.46 5.78
N LEU A 96 -0.33 -11.41 4.84
CA LEU A 96 -0.96 -11.32 3.53
C LEU A 96 -2.48 -11.43 3.68
N LEU A 97 -3.21 -10.42 3.20
CA LEU A 97 -4.68 -10.39 3.19
C LEU A 97 -5.24 -10.98 1.90
N ASP A 98 -4.67 -10.57 0.78
CA ASP A 98 -5.23 -10.85 -0.54
C ASP A 98 -4.19 -10.63 -1.64
N ARG A 99 -4.48 -11.15 -2.82
CA ARG A 99 -3.74 -10.89 -4.05
C ARG A 99 -4.70 -10.48 -5.14
N GLY A 100 -4.21 -9.61 -6.02
CA GLY A 100 -4.98 -9.15 -7.16
C GLY A 100 -4.13 -9.07 -8.41
N ARG A 101 -4.79 -8.81 -9.53
CA ARG A 101 -4.14 -8.53 -10.80
C ARG A 101 -5.03 -7.64 -11.66
N ASP A 102 -4.42 -6.73 -12.39
CA ASP A 102 -5.05 -6.02 -13.49
C ASP A 102 -4.32 -6.31 -14.83
N SER A 103 -4.39 -5.39 -15.78
CA SER A 103 -3.82 -5.56 -17.13
C SER A 103 -2.28 -5.63 -17.14
N PHE A 104 -1.60 -5.02 -16.17
CA PHE A 104 -0.14 -4.87 -16.16
C PHE A 104 0.48 -5.01 -14.76
N THR A 105 -0.30 -5.36 -13.74
CA THR A 105 0.18 -5.33 -12.37
C THR A 105 -0.38 -6.50 -11.57
N HIS A 106 0.52 -7.20 -10.87
CA HIS A 106 0.16 -8.05 -9.74
C HIS A 106 0.14 -7.22 -8.47
N TYR A 107 -0.79 -7.49 -7.58
CA TYR A 107 -0.93 -6.82 -6.29
C TYR A 107 -0.82 -7.81 -5.15
N ASP A 108 -0.06 -7.42 -4.11
CA ASP A 108 -0.10 -8.04 -2.79
C ASP A 108 -0.63 -7.04 -1.78
N TYR A 109 -1.68 -7.43 -1.09
CA TYR A 109 -2.30 -6.64 -0.04
C TYR A 109 -1.98 -7.25 1.31
N TYR A 110 -1.34 -6.47 2.16
CA TYR A 110 -0.94 -6.86 3.50
C TYR A 110 -1.75 -6.13 4.57
N CYS A 111 -1.71 -6.65 5.79
CA CYS A 111 -2.04 -5.90 6.99
C CYS A 111 -0.92 -6.00 8.01
N LEU A 112 -0.84 -4.98 8.86
CA LEU A 112 0.13 -4.88 9.95
C LEU A 112 -0.56 -4.29 11.18
N LYS A 113 -0.46 -4.96 12.32
CA LYS A 113 -0.91 -4.38 13.59
C LYS A 113 0.18 -3.48 14.17
N ARG A 114 -0.13 -2.19 14.33
CA ARG A 114 0.80 -1.21 14.90
C ARG A 114 0.01 -0.05 15.51
N ASP A 115 0.26 0.24 16.77
CA ASP A 115 -0.33 1.39 17.47
C ASP A 115 0.77 2.46 17.66
N THR A 116 1.09 3.15 16.57
CA THR A 116 2.11 4.21 16.56
C THR A 116 1.44 5.57 16.79
N PRO A 117 1.87 6.34 17.82
CA PRO A 117 1.42 7.71 17.98
C PRO A 117 1.68 8.55 16.73
N LEU A 118 0.75 9.43 16.34
CA LEU A 118 0.92 10.27 15.15
C LEU A 118 2.18 11.14 15.21
N GLY A 119 2.61 11.54 16.40
CA GLY A 119 3.84 12.33 16.60
C GLY A 119 5.13 11.58 16.33
N ASP A 120 5.09 10.24 16.27
CA ASP A 120 6.25 9.40 15.99
C ASP A 120 6.34 9.01 14.50
N ILE A 121 5.33 9.41 13.70
CA ILE A 121 5.30 9.14 12.27
C ILE A 121 6.10 10.20 11.54
N VAL A 122 7.03 9.76 10.70
CA VAL A 122 7.90 10.62 9.91
C VAL A 122 7.50 10.52 8.44
N LEU A 123 6.79 11.54 7.96
CA LEU A 123 6.35 11.59 6.56
C LEU A 123 7.52 11.86 5.62
N LEU A 124 7.58 11.15 4.50
CA LEU A 124 8.60 11.39 3.48
C LEU A 124 8.29 12.68 2.71
N PRO A 125 9.18 13.68 2.71
CA PRO A 125 9.02 14.90 1.94
C PRO A 125 8.84 14.60 0.43
N GLY A 126 7.83 15.21 -0.19
CA GLY A 126 7.53 15.01 -1.61
C GLY A 126 6.70 13.76 -1.94
N GLU A 127 6.37 12.93 -0.94
CA GLU A 127 5.49 11.77 -1.10
C GLU A 127 4.15 11.98 -0.43
N THR A 128 4.18 12.34 0.86
CA THR A 128 3.01 12.51 1.73
C THR A 128 3.13 13.81 2.52
N ASP A 129 2.01 14.50 2.75
CA ASP A 129 1.98 15.78 3.46
C ASP A 129 1.13 15.75 4.74
N ASP A 130 0.40 14.67 4.98
CA ASP A 130 -0.42 14.51 6.18
C ASP A 130 -0.64 13.03 6.51
N VAL A 131 -0.98 12.75 7.78
CA VAL A 131 -1.25 11.40 8.28
C VAL A 131 -2.37 11.43 9.31
N GLN A 132 -3.20 10.39 9.34
CA GLN A 132 -4.23 10.22 10.34
C GLN A 132 -4.57 8.77 10.64
N TRP A 133 -4.99 8.51 11.87
CA TRP A 133 -5.78 7.34 12.21
C TRP A 133 -7.24 7.60 11.85
N ALA A 134 -7.83 6.73 11.06
CA ALA A 134 -9.20 6.87 10.57
C ALA A 134 -10.04 5.65 10.95
N SER A 135 -11.15 5.87 11.66
CA SER A 135 -12.13 4.82 11.88
C SER A 135 -12.78 4.37 10.55
N PHE A 136 -13.33 3.17 10.51
CA PHE A 136 -14.04 2.67 9.33
C PHE A 136 -15.13 3.64 8.85
N SER A 137 -15.89 4.23 9.80
CA SER A 137 -16.93 5.22 9.45
C SER A 137 -16.34 6.51 8.86
N LYS A 138 -15.15 6.92 9.31
CA LYS A 138 -14.44 8.06 8.73
C LYS A 138 -13.96 7.73 7.32
N ILE A 139 -13.44 6.51 7.08
CA ILE A 139 -13.03 6.06 5.74
C ILE A 139 -14.22 6.07 4.78
N HIS A 140 -15.39 5.56 5.18
CA HIS A 140 -16.59 5.63 4.35
C HIS A 140 -16.99 7.06 3.99
N ARG A 141 -16.90 8.00 4.94
CA ARG A 141 -17.14 9.43 4.66
C ARG A 141 -16.14 10.00 3.66
N LEU A 142 -14.86 9.66 3.81
CA LEU A 142 -13.81 10.10 2.88
C LEU A 142 -14.04 9.52 1.48
N ILE A 143 -14.49 8.28 1.36
CA ILE A 143 -14.87 7.66 0.08
C ILE A 143 -16.04 8.41 -0.55
N ALA A 144 -17.11 8.66 0.21
CA ALA A 144 -18.29 9.39 -0.27
C ALA A 144 -17.95 10.82 -0.73
N GLN A 145 -16.96 11.46 -0.08
CA GLN A 145 -16.44 12.78 -0.44
C GLN A 145 -15.40 12.75 -1.57
N LYS A 146 -15.07 11.59 -2.14
CA LYS A 146 -14.02 11.39 -3.14
C LYS A 146 -12.63 11.85 -2.66
N LYS A 147 -12.37 11.78 -1.35
CA LYS A 147 -11.11 12.16 -0.71
C LYS A 147 -10.16 10.97 -0.49
N ILE A 148 -10.53 9.77 -0.88
CA ILE A 148 -9.66 8.60 -0.95
C ILE A 148 -9.36 8.30 -2.41
N CYS A 149 -8.10 7.94 -2.70
CA CYS A 149 -7.72 7.44 -4.02
C CYS A 149 -8.70 6.33 -4.46
N ARG A 150 -9.25 6.45 -5.68
CA ARG A 150 -10.30 5.53 -6.17
C ARG A 150 -9.91 4.06 -6.11
N VAL A 151 -8.64 3.77 -6.40
CA VAL A 151 -8.11 2.39 -6.35
C VAL A 151 -8.16 1.88 -4.90
N ILE A 152 -7.67 2.69 -3.96
CA ILE A 152 -7.63 2.36 -2.54
C ILE A 152 -9.04 2.25 -1.95
N ALA A 153 -9.98 3.11 -2.37
CA ALA A 153 -11.38 2.98 -1.97
C ALA A 153 -11.98 1.62 -2.36
N GLY A 154 -11.72 1.18 -3.60
CA GLY A 154 -12.15 -0.15 -4.06
C GLY A 154 -11.50 -1.30 -3.29
N GLN A 155 -10.22 -1.19 -2.94
CA GLN A 155 -9.52 -2.17 -2.11
C GLN A 155 -10.13 -2.24 -0.70
N PHE A 156 -10.31 -1.09 -0.05
CA PHE A 156 -10.91 -1.01 1.28
C PHE A 156 -12.27 -1.70 1.32
N LEU A 157 -13.17 -1.38 0.40
CA LEU A 157 -14.52 -1.96 0.37
C LEU A 157 -14.51 -3.49 0.19
N ARG A 158 -13.57 -4.04 -0.57
CA ARG A 158 -13.43 -5.50 -0.73
C ARG A 158 -12.86 -6.17 0.53
N GLN A 159 -11.97 -5.48 1.25
CA GLN A 159 -11.21 -6.06 2.36
C GLN A 159 -11.75 -5.66 3.74
N GLU A 160 -12.74 -4.75 3.80
CA GLU A 160 -13.26 -4.19 5.04
C GLU A 160 -13.69 -5.24 6.07
N GLN A 161 -14.42 -6.27 5.62
CA GLN A 161 -14.90 -7.30 6.54
C GLN A 161 -13.74 -8.06 7.21
N THR A 162 -12.69 -8.35 6.45
CA THR A 162 -11.48 -9.00 6.99
C THR A 162 -10.74 -8.08 7.95
N LEU A 163 -10.58 -6.81 7.58
CA LEU A 163 -9.94 -5.81 8.43
C LEU A 163 -10.70 -5.60 9.75
N ARG A 164 -12.04 -5.60 9.73
CA ARG A 164 -12.85 -5.54 10.97
C ARG A 164 -12.61 -6.74 11.87
N ARG A 165 -12.59 -7.96 11.34
CA ARG A 165 -12.32 -9.18 12.11
C ARG A 165 -10.95 -9.15 12.78
N LEU A 166 -9.93 -8.63 12.10
CA LEU A 166 -8.57 -8.48 12.66
C LEU A 166 -8.52 -7.49 13.82
N GLN A 167 -9.35 -6.44 13.81
CA GLN A 167 -9.46 -5.49 14.93
C GLN A 167 -10.09 -6.14 16.17
N ASP A 168 -11.02 -7.09 15.97
CA ASP A 168 -11.76 -7.75 17.04
C ASP A 168 -10.99 -8.91 17.69
N THR A 169 -9.91 -9.39 17.04
CA THR A 169 -9.06 -10.45 17.63
C THR A 169 -8.27 -9.86 18.80
N LYS A 170 -8.73 -10.11 20.04
CA LYS A 170 -7.93 -9.87 21.24
C LYS A 170 -6.68 -10.76 21.20
N PRO A 171 -5.52 -10.22 21.66
CA PRO A 171 -4.31 -11.01 21.80
C PRO A 171 -4.51 -12.21 22.75
#